data_41dcaa0f28d5a8b3779691d3f71ce963
#
_entry.id   41dcaa0f28d5a8b3779691d3f71ce963
#
_cell.length_a   1.000
_cell.length_b   1.000
_cell.length_c   1.000
_cell.angle_alpha   90.00
_cell.angle_beta   90.00
_cell.angle_gamma   90.00
#
_symmetry.space_group_name_H-M   'P 1'
#
loop_
_entity.id
_entity.type
_entity.pdbx_description
1 polymer ?
#
loop_
_entity_poly.entity_id
_entity_poly.type
_entity_poly.pdbx_seq_one_letter_code
_entity_poly.pdbx_strand_id
1 'polypeptide(L)'
;GSEMCIRDRADTVKLTTDSLYQIGVAASLQTNKLLPVVKKEYSFFASIPAGVTLGVNTLKGYVSQMKYLFSKEGAKQLGGFGTIGSIFPATWDWYQFWYMTAFLSIILAFMNILPIPALDGGHVLFLIYEIVARRKPSDKFMERAQMVGMFLLFGLLIWANFNDVLRFFF
;
A
#
# COMPACT_ATOMS: atom_id res chain seq x y z
N GLY A 1 -2.07 33.12 -14.81
CA GLY A 1 -0.79 32.48 -14.51
C GLY A 1 -0.57 32.36 -13.02
N SER A 2 -0.18 31.19 -12.55
CA SER A 2 0.22 30.98 -11.15
C SER A 2 1.73 31.11 -11.04
N GLU A 3 2.19 31.83 -10.02
CA GLU A 3 3.60 31.99 -9.70
C GLU A 3 3.99 30.98 -8.61
N MET A 4 5.03 30.21 -8.87
CA MET A 4 5.59 29.26 -7.91
C MET A 4 6.97 29.74 -7.47
N CYS A 5 7.13 30.04 -6.18
CA CYS A 5 8.43 30.38 -5.59
C CYS A 5 9.17 29.12 -5.17
N ILE A 6 10.33 28.87 -5.72
CA ILE A 6 11.26 27.84 -5.26
C ILE A 6 12.13 28.46 -4.18
N ARG A 7 12.15 27.86 -2.99
CA ARG A 7 12.65 28.44 -1.73
C ARG A 7 14.14 28.80 -1.70
N ASP A 8 14.95 28.28 -2.61
CA ASP A 8 16.41 28.47 -2.60
C ASP A 8 16.96 29.44 -3.66
N ARG A 9 16.11 29.88 -4.58
CA ARG A 9 16.39 30.97 -5.51
C ARG A 9 15.10 31.72 -5.73
N ALA A 10 15.13 33.04 -5.55
CA ALA A 10 13.99 33.91 -5.79
C ALA A 10 13.70 34.07 -7.30
N ASP A 11 13.72 32.96 -8.06
CA ASP A 11 13.34 32.93 -9.46
C ASP A 11 11.87 32.58 -9.56
N THR A 12 11.06 33.56 -9.90
CA THR A 12 9.65 33.36 -10.21
C THR A 12 9.52 32.88 -11.64
N VAL A 13 9.03 31.64 -11.80
CA VAL A 13 8.68 31.10 -13.13
C VAL A 13 7.19 31.27 -13.36
N LYS A 14 6.84 32.00 -14.41
CA LYS A 14 5.42 32.12 -14.85
C LYS A 14 5.05 30.84 -15.57
N LEU A 15 4.17 30.08 -14.98
CA LEU A 15 3.63 28.85 -15.55
C LEU A 15 2.23 29.09 -16.09
N THR A 16 1.97 28.66 -17.31
CA THR A 16 0.60 28.59 -17.87
C THR A 16 0.04 27.20 -17.60
N THR A 17 -1.15 27.16 -16.99
CA THR A 17 -1.90 25.92 -16.83
C THR A 17 -2.60 25.56 -18.15
N ASP A 18 -2.70 24.28 -18.46
CA ASP A 18 -3.51 23.80 -19.57
C ASP A 18 -5.03 23.93 -19.27
N SER A 19 -5.86 23.51 -20.22
CA SER A 19 -7.33 23.53 -20.09
C SER A 19 -7.88 22.67 -18.93
N LEU A 20 -7.05 21.78 -18.36
CA LEU A 20 -7.37 20.92 -17.21
C LEU A 20 -6.80 21.46 -15.89
N TYR A 21 -6.29 22.67 -15.89
CA TYR A 21 -5.63 23.30 -14.73
C TYR A 21 -4.42 22.48 -14.19
N GLN A 22 -3.81 21.68 -15.05
CA GLN A 22 -2.62 20.91 -14.70
C GLN A 22 -1.36 21.71 -15.02
N ILE A 23 -0.45 21.76 -14.07
CA ILE A 23 0.88 22.32 -14.28
C ILE A 23 1.74 21.17 -14.83
N GLY A 24 2.14 21.24 -16.09
CA GLY A 24 2.98 20.23 -16.74
C GLY A 24 4.40 20.18 -16.17
N VAL A 25 4.54 19.82 -14.89
CA VAL A 25 5.84 19.57 -14.26
C VAL A 25 6.12 18.08 -14.34
N ALA A 26 7.02 17.70 -15.25
CA ALA A 26 7.58 16.35 -15.23
C ALA A 26 8.61 16.28 -14.09
N ALA A 27 8.32 15.48 -13.07
CA ALA A 27 9.32 15.15 -12.08
C ALA A 27 10.48 14.42 -12.77
N SER A 28 11.68 15.01 -12.75
CA SER A 28 12.87 14.35 -13.26
C SER A 28 13.12 13.09 -12.43
N LEU A 29 13.08 11.91 -13.06
CA LEU A 29 13.44 10.64 -12.45
C LEU A 29 14.92 10.56 -12.06
N GLN A 30 15.74 11.54 -12.45
CA GLN A 30 17.13 11.68 -12.00
C GLN A 30 17.21 12.39 -10.63
N THR A 31 16.46 11.91 -9.65
CA THR A 31 16.46 12.46 -8.27
C THR A 31 17.84 12.45 -7.64
N ASN A 32 18.75 11.59 -8.06
CA ASN A 32 20.14 11.53 -7.56
C ASN A 32 20.97 12.78 -7.83
N LYS A 33 20.57 13.62 -8.80
CA LYS A 33 21.23 14.91 -9.07
C LYS A 33 20.64 16.08 -8.33
N LEU A 34 19.37 15.98 -7.92
CA LEU A 34 18.61 17.07 -7.31
C LEU A 34 18.55 16.98 -5.78
N LEU A 35 18.62 15.76 -5.25
CA LEU A 35 18.57 15.52 -3.81
C LEU A 35 19.83 14.76 -3.37
N PRO A 36 20.50 15.20 -2.29
CA PRO A 36 21.61 14.44 -1.72
C PRO A 36 21.06 13.14 -1.13
N VAL A 37 21.24 12.04 -1.84
CA VAL A 37 20.87 10.71 -1.36
C VAL A 37 21.95 10.21 -0.42
N VAL A 38 21.66 10.14 0.86
CA VAL A 38 22.56 9.58 1.87
C VAL A 38 22.31 8.08 1.99
N LYS A 39 23.25 7.27 1.51
CA LYS A 39 23.23 5.82 1.71
C LYS A 39 23.65 5.51 3.14
N LYS A 40 22.70 5.00 3.95
CA LYS A 40 23.00 4.52 5.31
C LYS A 40 23.41 3.05 5.24
N GLU A 41 24.63 2.76 5.65
CA GLU A 41 25.13 1.40 5.77
C GLU A 41 25.05 0.96 7.24
N TYR A 42 24.56 -0.24 7.47
CA TYR A 42 24.43 -0.83 8.79
C TYR A 42 25.30 -2.08 8.89
N SER A 43 25.95 -2.29 10.02
CA SER A 43 26.54 -3.60 10.32
C SER A 43 25.45 -4.67 10.48
N PHE A 44 25.82 -5.93 10.38
CA PHE A 44 24.87 -7.06 10.46
C PHE A 44 23.96 -6.97 11.68
N PHE A 45 24.51 -6.75 12.87
CA PHE A 45 23.71 -6.65 14.11
C PHE A 45 22.89 -5.35 14.19
N ALA A 46 23.36 -4.24 13.64
CA ALA A 46 22.65 -2.98 13.62
C ALA A 46 21.53 -2.95 12.57
N SER A 47 21.59 -3.81 11.56
CA SER A 47 20.56 -3.92 10.53
C SER A 47 19.24 -4.48 11.09
N ILE A 48 19.28 -5.34 12.12
CA ILE A 48 18.09 -5.94 12.72
C ILE A 48 17.16 -4.87 13.33
N PRO A 49 17.59 -4.04 14.30
CA PRO A 49 16.73 -3.01 14.86
C PRO A 49 16.36 -1.93 13.84
N ALA A 50 17.25 -1.61 12.90
CA ALA A 50 16.94 -0.70 11.82
C ALA A 50 15.82 -1.22 10.91
N GLY A 51 15.88 -2.50 10.55
CA GLY A 51 14.85 -3.18 9.76
C GLY A 51 13.50 -3.26 10.48
N VAL A 52 13.49 -3.59 11.78
CA VAL A 52 12.27 -3.57 12.60
C VAL A 52 11.65 -2.17 12.65
N THR A 53 12.48 -1.14 12.86
CA THR A 53 12.00 0.25 12.88
C THR A 53 11.42 0.66 11.53
N LEU A 54 12.07 0.30 10.44
CA LEU A 54 11.57 0.55 9.08
C LEU A 54 10.22 -0.16 8.86
N GLY A 55 10.11 -1.43 9.24
CA GLY A 55 8.87 -2.21 9.11
C GLY A 55 7.72 -1.60 9.90
N VAL A 56 7.95 -1.21 11.16
CA VAL A 56 6.94 -0.55 12.00
C VAL A 56 6.50 0.79 11.40
N ASN A 57 7.44 1.59 10.90
CA ASN A 57 7.10 2.88 10.28
C ASN A 57 6.32 2.70 8.98
N THR A 58 6.68 1.72 8.17
CA THR A 58 5.94 1.34 6.96
C THR A 58 4.52 0.93 7.31
N LEU A 59 4.35 0.08 8.32
CA LEU A 59 3.04 -0.35 8.78
C LEU A 59 2.19 0.81 9.30
N LYS A 60 2.76 1.70 10.12
CA LYS A 60 2.06 2.92 10.57
C LYS A 60 1.60 3.80 9.40
N GLY A 61 2.47 3.99 8.41
CA GLY A 61 2.13 4.71 7.18
C GLY A 61 0.94 4.06 6.46
N TYR A 62 0.96 2.75 6.33
CA TYR A 62 -0.12 1.99 5.70
C TYR A 62 -1.45 2.13 6.43
N VAL A 63 -1.45 1.94 7.76
CA VAL A 63 -2.65 2.10 8.60
C VAL A 63 -3.21 3.51 8.48
N SER A 64 -2.36 4.53 8.45
CA SER A 64 -2.81 5.91 8.30
C SER A 64 -3.44 6.19 6.93
N GLN A 65 -2.99 5.46 5.90
CA GLN A 65 -3.52 5.59 4.54
C GLN A 65 -4.81 4.81 4.31
N MET A 66 -5.12 3.80 5.15
CA MET A 66 -6.34 2.99 4.99
C MET A 66 -7.62 3.82 4.99
N LYS A 67 -7.67 4.93 5.72
CA LYS A 67 -8.82 5.84 5.69
C LYS A 67 -9.13 6.39 4.29
N TYR A 68 -8.11 6.52 3.44
CA TYR A 68 -8.29 7.02 2.07
C TYR A 68 -8.89 5.96 1.14
N LEU A 69 -8.76 4.66 1.46
CA LEU A 69 -9.36 3.59 0.66
C LEU A 69 -10.89 3.68 0.62
N PHE A 70 -11.49 4.24 1.67
CA PHE A 70 -12.93 4.46 1.74
C PHE A 70 -13.40 5.74 1.03
N SER A 71 -12.48 6.51 0.45
CA SER A 71 -12.82 7.64 -0.42
C SER A 71 -13.06 7.17 -1.86
N LYS A 72 -13.83 7.95 -2.64
CA LYS A 72 -14.08 7.65 -4.05
C LYS A 72 -12.78 7.62 -4.88
N GLU A 73 -11.85 8.50 -4.55
CA GLU A 73 -10.53 8.60 -5.18
C GLU A 73 -9.65 7.40 -4.82
N GLY A 74 -9.64 7.00 -3.54
CA GLY A 74 -8.89 5.85 -3.06
C GLY A 74 -9.39 4.53 -3.66
N ALA A 75 -10.70 4.36 -3.79
CA ALA A 75 -11.27 3.16 -4.41
C ALA A 75 -10.85 2.98 -5.88
N LYS A 76 -10.65 4.09 -6.62
CA LYS A 76 -10.13 4.07 -7.99
C LYS A 76 -8.62 3.78 -8.06
N GLN A 77 -7.90 4.01 -6.97
CA GLN A 77 -6.46 3.76 -6.88
C GLN A 77 -6.13 2.35 -6.41
N LEU A 78 -7.13 1.57 -5.98
CA LEU A 78 -6.92 0.16 -5.69
C LEU A 78 -6.38 -0.55 -6.92
N GLY A 79 -5.14 -1.02 -6.81
CA GLY A 79 -4.48 -1.79 -7.84
C GLY A 79 -4.60 -3.28 -7.58
N GLY A 80 -4.67 -4.05 -8.65
CA GLY A 80 -4.63 -5.51 -8.66
C GLY A 80 -3.23 -6.04 -8.94
N PHE A 81 -3.16 -7.20 -9.56
CA PHE A 81 -1.89 -7.87 -9.88
C PHE A 81 -1.01 -7.07 -10.85
N GLY A 82 -1.62 -6.36 -11.81
CA GLY A 82 -0.89 -5.53 -12.76
C GLY A 82 -0.17 -4.38 -12.07
N THR A 83 -0.85 -3.69 -11.13
CA THR A 83 -0.24 -2.64 -10.32
C THR A 83 0.88 -3.19 -9.44
N ILE A 84 0.70 -4.35 -8.78
CA ILE A 84 1.76 -4.99 -7.99
C ILE A 84 2.97 -5.31 -8.88
N GLY A 85 2.74 -5.86 -10.07
CA GLY A 85 3.81 -6.13 -11.04
C GLY A 85 4.57 -4.89 -11.47
N SER A 86 3.87 -3.77 -11.65
CA SER A 86 4.49 -2.50 -12.07
C SER A 86 5.39 -1.84 -11.02
N ILE A 87 5.28 -2.24 -9.76
CA ILE A 87 6.17 -1.75 -8.68
C ILE A 87 7.58 -2.37 -8.80
N PHE A 88 7.70 -3.54 -9.44
CA PHE A 88 9.00 -4.16 -9.64
C PHE A 88 9.76 -3.46 -10.78
N PRO A 89 11.09 -3.25 -10.60
CA PRO A 89 11.90 -2.58 -11.63
C PRO A 89 11.99 -3.45 -12.90
N ALA A 90 12.07 -2.81 -14.05
CA ALA A 90 12.26 -3.49 -15.34
C ALA A 90 13.62 -4.20 -15.46
N THR A 91 14.61 -3.75 -14.70
CA THR A 91 15.94 -4.35 -14.61
C THR A 91 16.13 -5.01 -13.26
N TRP A 92 16.82 -6.16 -13.26
CA TRP A 92 17.04 -6.89 -12.00
C TRP A 92 17.91 -6.09 -11.04
N ASP A 93 17.38 -5.82 -9.85
CA ASP A 93 18.07 -5.18 -8.72
C ASP A 93 17.79 -5.97 -7.44
N TRP A 94 18.83 -6.54 -6.86
CA TRP A 94 18.76 -7.32 -5.64
C TRP A 94 18.24 -6.53 -4.44
N TYR A 95 18.62 -5.26 -4.30
CA TYR A 95 18.15 -4.40 -3.22
C TYR A 95 16.65 -4.18 -3.34
N GLN A 96 16.19 -3.80 -4.52
CA GLN A 96 14.77 -3.54 -4.78
C GLN A 96 13.92 -4.82 -4.62
N PHE A 97 14.46 -5.95 -5.08
CA PHE A 97 13.80 -7.25 -4.91
C PHE A 97 13.55 -7.58 -3.43
N TRP A 98 14.58 -7.51 -2.58
CA TRP A 98 14.44 -7.81 -1.15
C TRP A 98 13.58 -6.78 -0.43
N TYR A 99 13.70 -5.51 -0.81
CA TYR A 99 12.84 -4.44 -0.25
C TYR A 99 11.37 -4.69 -0.56
N MET A 100 11.02 -5.01 -1.81
CA MET A 100 9.63 -5.30 -2.22
C MET A 100 9.10 -6.58 -1.58
N THR A 101 9.94 -7.61 -1.45
CA THR A 101 9.57 -8.85 -0.77
C THR A 101 9.25 -8.60 0.70
N ALA A 102 10.08 -7.84 1.39
CA ALA A 102 9.83 -7.47 2.79
C ALA A 102 8.56 -6.61 2.93
N PHE A 103 8.37 -5.65 2.05
CA PHE A 103 7.21 -4.79 2.01
C PHE A 103 5.91 -5.59 1.81
N LEU A 104 5.86 -6.46 0.80
CA LEU A 104 4.70 -7.32 0.55
C LEU A 104 4.43 -8.27 1.72
N SER A 105 5.48 -8.82 2.34
CA SER A 105 5.34 -9.69 3.53
C SER A 105 4.71 -8.96 4.71
N ILE A 106 5.12 -7.72 4.97
CA ILE A 106 4.54 -6.89 6.04
C ILE A 106 3.07 -6.60 5.78
N ILE A 107 2.71 -6.26 4.53
CA ILE A 107 1.32 -6.00 4.15
C ILE A 107 0.48 -7.26 4.30
N LEU A 108 0.97 -8.40 3.81
CA LEU A 108 0.26 -9.68 3.92
C LEU A 108 0.03 -10.07 5.39
N ALA A 109 1.06 -9.94 6.23
CA ALA A 109 0.93 -10.18 7.66
C ALA A 109 -0.11 -9.27 8.30
N PHE A 110 -0.10 -7.99 7.96
CA PHE A 110 -1.09 -7.04 8.45
C PHE A 110 -2.52 -7.39 8.00
N MET A 111 -2.70 -7.72 6.72
CA MET A 111 -4.00 -8.11 6.18
C MET A 111 -4.54 -9.37 6.87
N ASN A 112 -3.67 -10.32 7.20
CA ASN A 112 -4.05 -11.54 7.93
C ASN A 112 -4.43 -11.31 9.40
N ILE A 113 -3.98 -10.21 10.02
CA ILE A 113 -4.39 -9.84 11.37
C ILE A 113 -5.78 -9.20 11.40
N LEU A 114 -6.25 -8.66 10.27
CA LEU A 114 -7.58 -8.03 10.23
C LEU A 114 -8.69 -9.03 10.56
N PRO A 115 -9.70 -8.61 11.34
CA PRO A 115 -10.80 -9.49 11.77
C PRO A 115 -11.80 -9.74 10.63
N ILE A 116 -11.29 -10.19 9.48
CA ILE A 116 -12.10 -10.50 8.31
C ILE A 116 -12.30 -12.02 8.27
N PRO A 117 -13.54 -12.52 8.34
CA PRO A 117 -13.82 -13.94 8.11
C PRO A 117 -13.28 -14.36 6.74
N ALA A 118 -12.62 -15.48 6.64
CA ALA A 118 -11.84 -16.00 5.52
C ALA A 118 -10.34 -15.66 5.54
N LEU A 119 -9.88 -14.78 6.44
CA LEU A 119 -8.47 -14.60 6.77
C LEU A 119 -8.18 -15.18 8.16
N ASP A 120 -6.90 -15.38 8.48
CA ASP A 120 -6.49 -15.96 9.77
C ASP A 120 -7.00 -15.15 10.96
N GLY A 121 -7.03 -13.82 10.84
CA GLY A 121 -7.59 -12.93 11.86
C GLY A 121 -9.07 -13.16 12.15
N GLY A 122 -9.84 -13.64 11.18
CA GLY A 122 -11.22 -14.05 11.40
C GLY A 122 -11.34 -15.25 12.33
N HIS A 123 -10.45 -16.23 12.20
CA HIS A 123 -10.40 -17.38 13.11
C HIS A 123 -10.02 -16.95 14.53
N VAL A 124 -9.05 -16.03 14.65
CA VAL A 124 -8.68 -15.45 15.96
C VAL A 124 -9.87 -14.72 16.60
N LEU A 125 -10.66 -14.00 15.81
CA LEU A 125 -11.88 -13.34 16.28
C LEU A 125 -12.89 -14.34 16.84
N PHE A 126 -13.10 -15.47 16.19
CA PHE A 126 -13.97 -16.54 16.68
C PHE A 126 -13.45 -17.18 17.97
N LEU A 127 -12.13 -17.37 18.11
CA LEU A 127 -11.51 -17.86 19.34
C LEU A 127 -11.68 -16.84 20.48
N ILE A 128 -11.49 -15.56 20.25
CA ILE A 128 -11.72 -14.50 21.23
C ILE A 128 -13.20 -14.53 21.67
N TYR A 129 -14.12 -14.65 20.74
CA TYR A 129 -15.55 -14.79 21.06
C TYR A 129 -15.81 -16.01 21.95
N GLU A 130 -15.22 -17.15 21.65
CA GLU A 130 -15.37 -18.38 22.45
C GLU A 130 -14.87 -18.18 23.90
N ILE A 131 -13.73 -17.51 24.06
CA ILE A 131 -13.16 -17.22 25.38
C ILE A 131 -14.07 -16.28 26.16
N VAL A 132 -14.56 -15.21 25.56
CA VAL A 132 -15.36 -14.19 26.21
C VAL A 132 -16.79 -14.69 26.50
N ALA A 133 -17.43 -15.30 25.52
CA ALA A 133 -18.79 -15.81 25.63
C ALA A 133 -18.88 -17.17 26.34
N ARG A 134 -17.74 -17.83 26.58
CA ARG A 134 -17.61 -19.18 27.14
C ARG A 134 -18.47 -20.23 26.42
N ARG A 135 -18.72 -20.02 25.14
CA ARG A 135 -19.44 -20.96 24.27
C ARG A 135 -18.95 -20.83 22.83
N LYS A 136 -18.89 -21.95 22.13
CA LYS A 136 -18.52 -21.96 20.70
C LYS A 136 -19.60 -21.29 19.85
N PRO A 137 -19.23 -20.49 18.83
CA PRO A 137 -20.15 -20.11 17.77
C PRO A 137 -20.69 -21.38 17.08
N SER A 138 -21.89 -21.33 16.55
CA SER A 138 -22.40 -22.47 15.77
C SER A 138 -21.62 -22.66 14.48
N ASP A 139 -21.38 -23.91 14.09
CA ASP A 139 -20.62 -24.23 12.86
C ASP A 139 -21.26 -23.57 11.62
N LYS A 140 -22.61 -23.56 11.55
CA LYS A 140 -23.35 -22.88 10.50
C LYS A 140 -23.09 -21.36 10.44
N PHE A 141 -22.88 -20.74 11.59
CA PHE A 141 -22.56 -19.30 11.66
C PHE A 141 -21.14 -19.05 11.16
N MET A 142 -20.16 -19.85 11.60
CA MET A 142 -18.77 -19.73 11.18
C MET A 142 -18.65 -19.96 9.65
N GLU A 143 -19.30 -20.98 9.13
CA GLU A 143 -19.33 -21.30 7.70
C GLU A 143 -19.92 -20.14 6.88
N ARG A 144 -21.06 -19.59 7.29
CA ARG A 144 -21.66 -18.44 6.61
C ARG A 144 -20.80 -17.21 6.67
N ALA A 145 -20.22 -16.90 7.83
CA ALA A 145 -19.32 -15.77 7.98
C ALA A 145 -18.09 -15.90 7.08
N GLN A 146 -17.51 -17.11 7.02
CA GLN A 146 -16.38 -17.40 6.14
C GLN A 146 -16.75 -17.26 4.67
N MET A 147 -17.93 -17.75 4.28
CA MET A 147 -18.44 -17.64 2.90
C MET A 147 -18.64 -16.17 2.50
N VAL A 148 -19.23 -15.35 3.38
CA VAL A 148 -19.39 -13.89 3.15
C VAL A 148 -18.02 -13.20 3.02
N GLY A 149 -17.07 -13.53 3.92
CA GLY A 149 -15.71 -12.99 3.84
C GLY A 149 -15.00 -13.35 2.54
N MET A 150 -15.16 -14.60 2.08
CA MET A 150 -14.59 -15.06 0.81
C MET A 150 -15.21 -14.31 -0.38
N PHE A 151 -16.53 -14.13 -0.44
CA PHE A 151 -17.18 -13.37 -1.51
C PHE A 151 -16.75 -11.90 -1.51
N LEU A 152 -16.56 -11.30 -0.32
CA LEU A 152 -16.06 -9.94 -0.20
C LEU A 152 -14.64 -9.81 -0.76
N LEU A 153 -13.74 -10.74 -0.42
CA LEU A 153 -12.37 -10.76 -0.92
C LEU A 153 -12.32 -10.98 -2.44
N PHE A 154 -13.11 -11.91 -2.97
CA PHE A 154 -13.20 -12.11 -4.42
C PHE A 154 -13.77 -10.89 -5.14
N GLY A 155 -14.80 -10.26 -4.59
CA GLY A 155 -15.34 -9.01 -5.13
C GLY A 155 -14.31 -7.90 -5.18
N LEU A 156 -13.52 -7.73 -4.10
CA LEU A 156 -12.44 -6.76 -4.05
C LEU A 156 -11.34 -7.09 -5.07
N LEU A 157 -10.97 -8.36 -5.20
CA LEU A 157 -9.97 -8.81 -6.17
C LEU A 157 -10.41 -8.52 -7.61
N ILE A 158 -11.67 -8.84 -7.94
CA ILE A 158 -12.23 -8.55 -9.26
C ILE A 158 -12.23 -7.05 -9.52
N TRP A 159 -12.66 -6.25 -8.54
CA TRP A 159 -12.67 -4.79 -8.63
C TRP A 159 -11.28 -4.22 -8.87
N ALA A 160 -10.28 -4.65 -8.11
CA ALA A 160 -8.90 -4.19 -8.23
C ALA A 160 -8.30 -4.53 -9.60
N ASN A 161 -8.51 -5.76 -10.09
CA ASN A 161 -8.03 -6.15 -11.42
C ASN A 161 -8.80 -5.44 -12.55
N PHE A 162 -10.08 -5.14 -12.36
CA PHE A 162 -10.85 -4.34 -13.31
C PHE A 162 -10.31 -2.91 -13.40
N ASN A 163 -9.96 -2.30 -12.26
CA ASN A 163 -9.29 -1.00 -12.24
C ASN A 163 -7.93 -1.03 -12.97
N ASP A 164 -7.16 -2.11 -12.82
CA ASP A 164 -5.91 -2.27 -13.56
C ASP A 164 -6.14 -2.32 -15.07
N VAL A 165 -7.13 -3.09 -15.52
CA VAL A 165 -7.49 -3.14 -16.95
C VAL A 165 -7.87 -1.77 -17.47
N LEU A 166 -8.70 -1.03 -16.74
CA LEU A 166 -9.06 0.34 -17.13
C LEU A 166 -7.85 1.27 -17.20
N ARG A 167 -6.91 1.14 -16.26
CA ARG A 167 -5.71 2.00 -16.18
C ARG A 167 -4.68 1.68 -17.26
N PHE A 168 -4.53 0.41 -17.63
CA PHE A 168 -3.50 0.00 -18.59
C PHE A 168 -3.96 0.05 -20.04
N PHE A 169 -5.27 0.03 -20.31
CA PHE A 169 -5.81 -0.05 -21.66
C PHE A 169 -6.63 1.18 -22.06
N PHE A 170 -7.04 2.03 -21.12
CA PHE A 170 -7.81 3.25 -21.34
C PHE A 170 -7.22 4.44 -20.57
#